data_9e948f648db852d1110005d4fbe3bab4
#
_entry.id   9e948f648db852d1110005d4fbe3bab4
#
_cell.length_a   1.000
_cell.length_b   1.000
_cell.length_c   1.000
_cell.angle_alpha   90.00
_cell.angle_beta   90.00
_cell.angle_gamma   90.00
#
_symmetry.space_group_name_H-M   'P 1'
#
loop_
_entity.id
_entity.type
_entity.pdbx_description
1 polymer ?
#
loop_
_entity_poly.entity_id
_entity_poly.type
_entity_poly.pdbx_seq_one_letter_code
_entity_poly.pdbx_strand_id
1 'polypeptide(L)'
;MQLASHPEMGHWRLSLFGLTLGLVTGIDFSSTLMMGVASQHIQGGVGAAPEDYLYAISAYAATAVLMNMVLDQVARRTTYKRFTMGSLLVFILGSLICAEFASPTGLVTGKAVQGLGAGGLFAASRILVQLVSTPAERGPLMLRFGGGAFSMLAITPWLTSIFLDDIGWRAVFLFQAGIALPVLLSVALTYPTRAPRDPHPPVSTLDWPAAIAAALGALVFLHTLQEMRYTRFFSSLEMPLAALCGLALFAFSGWRLYRHPDPWIDFSRLAGRQYLYGLGFYTLYYLLSSAWSFLLPSLTQTGLGLTFRTTCMLLSTSGTVSTIGAIVITLGMALVFRKRRVIAIGFVVYACAAMLLSQQLMPGAPDYALVPVVLLEGLTPVLLMVQVASMTYLEVPVEDFSHAYQFKNVCKQIASAMGTGLASVFMQDGLAQHRTHLVEHITRYNPVLQAPDALSATSLAKISLEVDRQATLLAGMDMLHGFAVLCVVAAVFVLAQRSFR
;
A
#
# COMPACT_ATOMS: atom_id res chain seq x y z
N MET A 1 -1.07 38.85 -3.56
CA MET A 1 -0.28 38.84 -2.33
C MET A 1 1.09 38.28 -2.68
N GLN A 2 2.13 39.13 -2.70
CA GLN A 2 3.48 38.72 -3.09
C GLN A 2 4.02 37.78 -2.01
N LEU A 3 4.23 36.51 -2.39
CA LEU A 3 4.99 35.56 -1.59
C LEU A 3 6.39 36.14 -1.39
N ALA A 4 6.75 36.35 -0.13
CA ALA A 4 8.09 36.80 0.24
C ALA A 4 9.11 35.88 -0.44
N SER A 5 10.04 36.49 -1.18
CA SER A 5 11.13 35.81 -1.85
C SER A 5 11.89 34.94 -0.83
N HIS A 6 11.72 33.61 -0.93
CA HIS A 6 12.62 32.72 -0.21
C HIS A 6 14.03 32.87 -0.77
N PRO A 7 15.08 32.79 0.08
CA PRO A 7 16.43 32.65 -0.43
C PRO A 7 16.41 31.44 -1.37
N GLU A 8 16.70 31.70 -2.63
CA GLU A 8 16.72 30.67 -3.69
C GLU A 8 17.55 29.50 -3.22
N MET A 9 16.90 28.37 -2.94
CA MET A 9 17.65 27.14 -2.71
C MET A 9 18.38 26.84 -4.01
N GLY A 10 19.71 26.78 -3.97
CA GLY A 10 20.49 26.48 -5.15
C GLY A 10 19.97 25.19 -5.82
N HIS A 11 20.02 25.12 -7.14
CA HIS A 11 19.43 24.02 -7.94
C HIS A 11 19.75 22.61 -7.44
N TRP A 12 20.95 22.39 -6.90
CA TRP A 12 21.33 21.10 -6.35
C TRP A 12 20.63 20.77 -5.03
N ARG A 13 20.42 21.77 -4.16
CA ARG A 13 19.68 21.59 -2.90
C ARG A 13 18.21 21.31 -3.14
N LEU A 14 17.58 22.00 -4.08
CA LEU A 14 16.20 21.72 -4.49
C LEU A 14 16.07 20.30 -5.09
N SER A 15 17.08 19.87 -5.83
CA SER A 15 17.14 18.51 -6.40
C SER A 15 17.21 17.45 -5.33
N LEU A 16 18.12 17.61 -4.38
CA LEU A 16 18.30 16.66 -3.28
C LEU A 16 17.09 16.67 -2.33
N PHE A 17 16.50 17.85 -2.09
CA PHE A 17 15.28 17.98 -1.31
C PHE A 17 14.10 17.21 -1.95
N GLY A 18 13.88 17.36 -3.26
CA GLY A 18 12.84 16.61 -3.98
C GLY A 18 13.03 15.09 -3.91
N LEU A 19 14.27 14.63 -4.09
CA LEU A 19 14.61 13.22 -3.95
C LEU A 19 14.34 12.73 -2.51
N THR A 20 14.75 13.50 -1.50
CA THR A 20 14.54 13.17 -0.09
C THR A 20 13.06 13.05 0.25
N LEU A 21 12.22 13.97 -0.23
CA LEU A 21 10.77 13.89 -0.07
C LEU A 21 10.20 12.60 -0.66
N GLY A 22 10.70 12.18 -1.83
CA GLY A 22 10.34 10.92 -2.47
C GLY A 22 10.78 9.72 -1.63
N LEU A 23 12.03 9.68 -1.19
CA LEU A 23 12.56 8.60 -0.35
C LEU A 23 11.78 8.45 0.97
N VAL A 24 11.43 9.56 1.63
CA VAL A 24 10.58 9.57 2.83
C VAL A 24 9.21 8.93 2.55
N THR A 25 8.60 9.25 1.41
CA THR A 25 7.34 8.61 0.98
C THR A 25 7.53 7.13 0.67
N GLY A 26 8.65 6.78 0.06
CA GLY A 26 9.00 5.41 -0.31
C GLY A 26 9.17 4.47 0.89
N ILE A 27 9.48 4.98 2.09
CA ILE A 27 9.51 4.19 3.33
C ILE A 27 8.15 3.55 3.62
N ASP A 28 7.06 4.32 3.56
CA ASP A 28 5.69 3.80 3.76
C ASP A 28 5.30 2.78 2.67
N PHE A 29 5.62 3.07 1.41
CA PHE A 29 5.35 2.17 0.28
C PHE A 29 6.11 0.85 0.39
N SER A 30 7.40 0.92 0.71
CA SER A 30 8.28 -0.22 0.88
C SER A 30 7.83 -1.11 2.06
N SER A 31 7.43 -0.50 3.18
CA SER A 31 6.92 -1.25 4.34
C SER A 31 5.65 -2.02 4.00
N THR A 32 4.72 -1.41 3.25
CA THR A 32 3.48 -2.07 2.82
C THR A 32 3.77 -3.20 1.82
N LEU A 33 4.63 -2.97 0.83
CA LEU A 33 5.02 -3.95 -0.17
C LEU A 33 5.66 -5.20 0.48
N MET A 34 6.61 -5.00 1.37
CA MET A 34 7.36 -6.12 1.97
C MET A 34 6.50 -7.00 2.87
N MET A 35 5.42 -6.46 3.46
CA MET A 35 4.44 -7.30 4.17
C MET A 35 3.72 -8.27 3.22
N GLY A 36 3.43 -7.90 1.99
CA GLY A 36 2.90 -8.83 1.00
C GLY A 36 3.94 -9.87 0.56
N VAL A 37 5.12 -9.40 0.20
CA VAL A 37 6.20 -10.22 -0.42
C VAL A 37 6.75 -11.28 0.51
N ALA A 38 7.00 -10.93 1.77
CA ALA A 38 7.61 -11.80 2.76
C ALA A 38 6.59 -12.45 3.71
N SER A 39 5.29 -12.41 3.37
CA SER A 39 4.21 -12.85 4.26
C SER A 39 4.44 -14.24 4.83
N GLN A 40 4.78 -15.22 4.01
CA GLN A 40 4.99 -16.61 4.44
C GLN A 40 6.23 -16.77 5.33
N HIS A 41 7.33 -16.07 4.98
CA HIS A 41 8.56 -16.12 5.76
C HIS A 41 8.38 -15.49 7.14
N ILE A 42 7.65 -14.38 7.20
CA ILE A 42 7.35 -13.70 8.47
C ILE A 42 6.39 -14.56 9.30
N GLN A 43 5.30 -15.07 8.73
CA GLN A 43 4.35 -15.93 9.44
C GLN A 43 5.05 -17.16 10.02
N GLY A 44 5.86 -17.87 9.22
CA GLY A 44 6.63 -19.01 9.68
C GLY A 44 7.65 -18.64 10.76
N GLY A 45 8.30 -17.49 10.64
CA GLY A 45 9.32 -17.04 11.57
C GLY A 45 8.81 -16.56 12.94
N VAL A 46 7.59 -16.03 12.99
CA VAL A 46 6.95 -15.58 14.27
C VAL A 46 5.91 -16.58 14.80
N GLY A 47 5.66 -17.67 14.07
CA GLY A 47 4.63 -18.65 14.41
C GLY A 47 3.20 -18.07 14.34
N ALA A 48 2.96 -17.14 13.43
CA ALA A 48 1.67 -16.47 13.27
C ALA A 48 0.76 -17.24 12.32
N ALA A 49 -0.50 -17.44 12.71
CA ALA A 49 -1.53 -17.85 11.79
C ALA A 49 -1.82 -16.72 10.77
N PRO A 50 -2.43 -17.02 9.61
CA PRO A 50 -2.74 -16.00 8.60
C PRO A 50 -3.57 -14.84 9.15
N GLU A 51 -4.52 -15.11 10.03
CA GLU A 51 -5.35 -14.11 10.72
C GLU A 51 -4.52 -13.22 11.64
N ASP A 52 -3.61 -13.78 12.46
CA ASP A 52 -2.70 -13.02 13.31
C ASP A 52 -1.82 -12.07 12.50
N TYR A 53 -1.38 -12.55 11.33
CA TYR A 53 -0.61 -11.72 10.40
C TYR A 53 -1.41 -10.53 9.87
N LEU A 54 -2.68 -10.73 9.56
CA LEU A 54 -3.58 -9.67 9.10
C LEU A 54 -3.84 -8.63 10.21
N TYR A 55 -3.86 -9.04 11.48
CA TYR A 55 -3.92 -8.08 12.60
C TYR A 55 -2.75 -7.10 12.60
N ALA A 56 -1.55 -7.55 12.27
CA ALA A 56 -0.39 -6.66 12.18
C ALA A 56 -0.55 -5.61 11.07
N ILE A 57 -1.15 -5.98 9.92
CA ILE A 57 -1.46 -5.07 8.82
C ILE A 57 -2.54 -4.07 9.26
N SER A 58 -3.59 -4.53 9.94
CA SER A 58 -4.67 -3.67 10.45
C SER A 58 -4.17 -2.71 11.53
N ALA A 59 -3.29 -3.16 12.44
CA ALA A 59 -2.68 -2.33 13.46
C ALA A 59 -1.83 -1.20 12.84
N TYR A 60 -1.03 -1.51 11.82
CA TYR A 60 -0.31 -0.50 11.04
C TYR A 60 -1.26 0.51 10.42
N ALA A 61 -2.31 0.06 9.73
CA ALA A 61 -3.26 0.93 9.06
C ALA A 61 -4.01 1.85 10.05
N ALA A 62 -4.46 1.31 11.19
CA ALA A 62 -5.16 2.06 12.21
C ALA A 62 -4.28 3.17 12.82
N THR A 63 -3.04 2.84 13.18
CA THR A 63 -2.11 3.83 13.74
C THR A 63 -1.64 4.83 12.68
N ALA A 64 -1.54 4.42 11.42
CA ALA A 64 -1.28 5.33 10.30
C ALA A 64 -2.47 6.28 10.06
N VAL A 65 -3.72 5.83 10.21
CA VAL A 65 -4.90 6.69 10.19
C VAL A 65 -4.83 7.72 11.29
N LEU A 66 -4.52 7.30 12.53
CA LEU A 66 -4.34 8.22 13.66
C LEU A 66 -3.30 9.29 13.34
N MET A 67 -2.14 8.89 12.83
CA MET A 67 -1.06 9.84 12.52
C MET A 67 -1.42 10.80 11.40
N ASN A 68 -2.17 10.34 10.39
CA ASN A 68 -2.69 11.23 9.34
C ASN A 68 -3.69 12.25 9.86
N MET A 69 -4.53 11.87 10.83
CA MET A 69 -5.49 12.80 11.43
C MET A 69 -4.79 13.92 12.21
N VAL A 70 -3.70 13.63 12.90
CA VAL A 70 -3.00 14.61 13.76
C VAL A 70 -1.82 15.31 13.07
N LEU A 71 -1.40 14.87 11.89
CA LEU A 71 -0.18 15.28 11.20
C LEU A 71 -0.01 16.80 11.12
N ASP A 72 -1.00 17.47 10.56
CA ASP A 72 -0.91 18.91 10.29
C ASP A 72 -0.75 19.71 11.59
N GLN A 73 -1.48 19.34 12.63
CA GLN A 73 -1.41 19.95 13.95
C GLN A 73 -0.03 19.77 14.61
N VAL A 74 0.52 18.57 14.52
CA VAL A 74 1.84 18.28 15.09
C VAL A 74 2.94 18.99 14.28
N ALA A 75 2.85 18.95 12.95
CA ALA A 75 3.83 19.59 12.07
C ALA A 75 3.83 21.11 12.21
N ARG A 76 2.67 21.76 12.39
CA ARG A 76 2.59 23.22 12.65
C ARG A 76 3.17 23.61 14.00
N ARG A 77 3.00 22.79 15.04
CA ARG A 77 3.54 23.05 16.39
C ARG A 77 5.05 22.82 16.49
N THR A 78 5.58 21.85 15.74
CA THR A 78 6.99 21.44 15.83
C THR A 78 7.85 21.92 14.67
N THR A 79 7.53 21.73 13.51
CA THR A 79 8.03 21.97 12.14
C THR A 79 7.96 20.67 11.34
N TYR A 80 7.76 20.74 10.03
CA TYR A 80 7.75 19.56 9.16
C TYR A 80 9.06 18.75 9.22
N LYS A 81 10.22 19.43 9.42
CA LYS A 81 11.51 18.78 9.62
C LYS A 81 11.52 17.90 10.87
N ARG A 82 11.17 18.48 12.02
CA ARG A 82 11.14 17.74 13.30
C ARG A 82 10.11 16.63 13.29
N PHE A 83 8.92 16.91 12.71
CA PHE A 83 7.89 15.91 12.52
C PHE A 83 8.41 14.70 11.73
N THR A 84 8.97 14.93 10.52
CA THR A 84 9.48 13.84 9.65
C THR A 84 10.63 13.10 10.30
N MET A 85 11.56 13.77 10.97
CA MET A 85 12.66 13.12 11.70
C MET A 85 12.13 12.24 12.86
N GLY A 86 11.20 12.77 13.66
CA GLY A 86 10.58 12.02 14.74
C GLY A 86 9.80 10.80 14.22
N SER A 87 9.05 10.97 13.14
CA SER A 87 8.33 9.90 12.46
C SER A 87 9.24 8.79 11.95
N LEU A 88 10.38 9.14 11.34
CA LEU A 88 11.38 8.15 10.89
C LEU A 88 12.03 7.42 12.07
N LEU A 89 12.32 8.10 13.18
CA LEU A 89 12.85 7.45 14.39
C LEU A 89 11.84 6.46 14.99
N VAL A 90 10.55 6.84 15.05
CA VAL A 90 9.47 5.94 15.50
C VAL A 90 9.33 4.74 14.55
N PHE A 91 9.44 4.97 13.23
CA PHE A 91 9.43 3.88 12.25
C PHE A 91 10.59 2.90 12.44
N ILE A 92 11.82 3.41 12.66
CA ILE A 92 13.00 2.60 12.93
C ILE A 92 12.78 1.78 14.21
N LEU A 93 12.28 2.39 15.28
CA LEU A 93 11.95 1.69 16.53
C LEU A 93 10.94 0.56 16.30
N GLY A 94 9.85 0.83 15.58
CA GLY A 94 8.86 -0.20 15.23
C GLY A 94 9.45 -1.34 14.40
N SER A 95 10.37 -1.02 13.46
CA SER A 95 11.07 -2.03 12.67
C SER A 95 11.97 -2.91 13.54
N LEU A 96 12.69 -2.33 14.49
CA LEU A 96 13.53 -3.09 15.42
C LEU A 96 12.68 -3.97 16.36
N ILE A 97 11.53 -3.48 16.83
CA ILE A 97 10.57 -4.30 17.61
C ILE A 97 10.11 -5.51 16.80
N CYS A 98 9.73 -5.30 15.52
CA CYS A 98 9.34 -6.41 14.65
C CYS A 98 10.48 -7.42 14.43
N ALA A 99 11.72 -6.97 14.34
CA ALA A 99 12.87 -7.86 14.13
C ALA A 99 13.26 -8.66 15.39
N GLU A 100 13.12 -8.07 16.57
CA GLU A 100 13.56 -8.67 17.84
C GLU A 100 12.56 -9.69 18.37
N PHE A 101 11.27 -9.33 18.42
CA PHE A 101 10.25 -10.17 19.03
C PHE A 101 9.66 -11.18 18.06
N ALA A 102 10.11 -12.45 18.12
CA ALA A 102 9.62 -13.56 17.31
C ALA A 102 8.26 -14.09 17.86
N SER A 103 7.24 -13.23 17.86
CA SER A 103 5.89 -13.60 18.30
C SER A 103 4.83 -12.82 17.54
N PRO A 104 3.59 -13.33 17.37
CA PRO A 104 2.50 -12.59 16.74
C PRO A 104 2.23 -11.24 17.41
N THR A 105 2.23 -11.20 18.76
CA THR A 105 2.04 -9.96 19.52
C THR A 105 3.18 -8.96 19.31
N GLY A 106 4.43 -9.44 19.21
CA GLY A 106 5.58 -8.61 18.89
C GLY A 106 5.47 -8.00 17.50
N LEU A 107 5.01 -8.78 16.51
CA LEU A 107 4.77 -8.31 15.17
C LEU A 107 3.65 -7.24 15.14
N VAL A 108 2.52 -7.47 15.80
CA VAL A 108 1.40 -6.51 15.88
C VAL A 108 1.84 -5.21 16.55
N THR A 109 2.52 -5.27 17.68
CA THR A 109 3.00 -4.07 18.39
C THR A 109 4.04 -3.31 17.59
N GLY A 110 5.02 -4.01 16.99
CA GLY A 110 6.02 -3.40 16.13
C GLY A 110 5.41 -2.71 14.90
N LYS A 111 4.43 -3.35 14.26
CA LYS A 111 3.69 -2.78 13.12
C LYS A 111 2.82 -1.58 13.53
N ALA A 112 2.20 -1.60 14.70
CA ALA A 112 1.49 -0.44 15.23
C ALA A 112 2.44 0.76 15.43
N VAL A 113 3.62 0.53 15.98
CA VAL A 113 4.65 1.58 16.13
C VAL A 113 5.17 2.05 14.78
N GLN A 114 5.40 1.13 13.81
CA GLN A 114 5.76 1.51 12.44
C GLN A 114 4.70 2.39 11.78
N GLY A 115 3.41 2.08 11.97
CA GLY A 115 2.29 2.84 11.42
C GLY A 115 2.22 4.27 11.99
N LEU A 116 2.50 4.46 13.30
CA LEU A 116 2.67 5.79 13.88
C LEU A 116 3.83 6.55 13.23
N GLY A 117 4.93 5.87 12.92
CA GLY A 117 6.07 6.48 12.25
C GLY A 117 5.81 6.81 10.79
N ALA A 118 5.39 5.84 9.98
CA ALA A 118 5.31 5.99 8.53
C ALA A 118 4.01 6.62 8.03
N GLY A 119 2.91 6.49 8.78
CA GLY A 119 1.57 6.83 8.32
C GLY A 119 1.42 8.25 7.78
N GLY A 120 2.04 9.23 8.42
CA GLY A 120 1.99 10.63 8.00
C GLY A 120 3.02 11.06 6.95
N LEU A 121 4.04 10.25 6.66
CA LEU A 121 5.20 10.67 5.87
C LEU A 121 4.84 11.08 4.44
N PHE A 122 3.94 10.34 3.79
CA PHE A 122 3.51 10.65 2.43
C PHE A 122 2.74 11.99 2.36
N ALA A 123 1.77 12.18 3.26
CA ALA A 123 1.00 13.42 3.29
C ALA A 123 1.90 14.62 3.65
N ALA A 124 2.76 14.49 4.66
CA ALA A 124 3.73 15.51 5.04
C ALA A 124 4.63 15.94 3.88
N SER A 125 5.18 14.95 3.15
CA SER A 125 6.04 15.21 1.97
C SER A 125 5.29 15.98 0.88
N ARG A 126 4.04 15.62 0.60
CA ARG A 126 3.22 16.29 -0.42
C ARG A 126 2.79 17.69 -0.04
N ILE A 127 2.42 17.91 1.22
CA ILE A 127 2.09 19.24 1.75
C ILE A 127 3.34 20.12 1.68
N LEU A 128 4.50 19.58 2.07
CA LEU A 128 5.75 20.35 2.06
C LEU A 128 6.18 20.75 0.64
N VAL A 129 5.93 19.92 -0.38
CA VAL A 129 6.10 20.31 -1.80
C VAL A 129 5.31 21.58 -2.10
N GLN A 130 4.05 21.67 -1.68
CA GLN A 130 3.21 22.85 -1.95
C GLN A 130 3.67 24.10 -1.19
N LEU A 131 4.12 23.91 0.06
CA LEU A 131 4.53 25.02 0.92
C LEU A 131 5.88 25.64 0.50
N VAL A 132 6.80 24.82 -0.05
CA VAL A 132 8.18 25.24 -0.32
C VAL A 132 8.42 25.64 -1.77
N SER A 133 7.64 25.09 -2.74
CA SER A 133 7.90 25.32 -4.16
C SER A 133 7.03 26.38 -4.80
N THR A 134 7.63 27.18 -5.68
CA THR A 134 6.91 28.04 -6.61
C THR A 134 6.25 27.19 -7.73
N PRO A 135 5.23 27.71 -8.44
CA PRO A 135 4.60 27.00 -9.56
C PRO A 135 5.59 26.51 -10.62
N ALA A 136 6.65 27.25 -10.89
CA ALA A 136 7.69 26.90 -11.86
C ALA A 136 8.58 25.75 -11.39
N GLU A 137 8.85 25.65 -10.09
CA GLU A 137 9.72 24.63 -9.49
C GLU A 137 9.00 23.31 -9.21
N ARG A 138 7.65 23.33 -9.15
CA ARG A 138 6.84 22.12 -8.81
C ARG A 138 7.05 20.96 -9.77
N GLY A 139 7.14 21.21 -11.06
CA GLY A 139 7.36 20.18 -12.06
C GLY A 139 8.67 19.41 -11.82
N PRO A 140 9.83 20.09 -11.83
CA PRO A 140 11.12 19.48 -11.52
C PRO A 140 11.20 18.83 -10.13
N LEU A 141 10.55 19.41 -9.12
CA LEU A 141 10.50 18.86 -7.77
C LEU A 141 9.69 17.56 -7.72
N MET A 142 8.54 17.53 -8.41
CA MET A 142 7.68 16.36 -8.51
C MET A 142 8.33 15.21 -9.27
N LEU A 143 9.14 15.50 -10.28
CA LEU A 143 9.91 14.49 -11.00
C LEU A 143 10.86 13.74 -10.03
N ARG A 144 11.61 14.49 -9.23
CA ARG A 144 12.55 13.92 -8.26
C ARG A 144 11.84 13.22 -7.10
N PHE A 145 10.72 13.78 -6.67
CA PHE A 145 9.84 13.15 -5.69
C PHE A 145 9.34 11.77 -6.17
N GLY A 146 8.82 11.69 -7.39
CA GLY A 146 8.37 10.43 -7.98
C GLY A 146 9.52 9.43 -8.13
N GLY A 147 10.68 9.90 -8.65
CA GLY A 147 11.88 9.07 -8.76
C GLY A 147 12.31 8.49 -7.43
N GLY A 148 12.35 9.27 -6.35
CA GLY A 148 12.68 8.79 -5.01
C GLY A 148 11.65 7.84 -4.42
N ALA A 149 10.35 8.11 -4.60
CA ALA A 149 9.29 7.26 -4.06
C ALA A 149 9.24 5.88 -4.71
N PHE A 150 9.33 5.83 -6.05
CA PHE A 150 9.27 4.57 -6.78
C PHE A 150 10.60 3.78 -6.72
N SER A 151 11.76 4.45 -6.60
CA SER A 151 13.03 3.75 -6.44
C SER A 151 13.06 2.87 -5.19
N MET A 152 12.34 3.23 -4.13
CA MET A 152 12.22 2.39 -2.94
C MET A 152 11.47 1.09 -3.21
N LEU A 153 10.49 1.07 -4.13
CA LEU A 153 9.79 -0.15 -4.54
C LEU A 153 10.72 -1.10 -5.33
N ALA A 154 11.69 -0.54 -6.06
CA ALA A 154 12.69 -1.32 -6.78
C ALA A 154 13.79 -1.85 -5.85
N ILE A 155 14.34 -0.99 -5.00
CA ILE A 155 15.54 -1.27 -4.21
C ILE A 155 15.21 -2.20 -3.02
N THR A 156 14.09 -2.02 -2.35
CA THR A 156 13.78 -2.74 -1.10
C THR A 156 13.64 -4.25 -1.29
N PRO A 157 12.85 -4.78 -2.26
CA PRO A 157 12.77 -6.22 -2.47
C PRO A 157 14.13 -6.81 -2.87
N TRP A 158 14.85 -6.13 -3.75
CA TRP A 158 16.16 -6.58 -4.21
C TRP A 158 17.16 -6.71 -3.06
N LEU A 159 17.31 -5.67 -2.23
CA LEU A 159 18.22 -5.71 -1.08
C LEU A 159 17.80 -6.78 -0.06
N THR A 160 16.50 -6.88 0.24
CA THR A 160 16.02 -7.88 1.19
C THR A 160 16.31 -9.30 0.73
N SER A 161 16.22 -9.56 -0.60
CA SER A 161 16.49 -10.89 -1.16
C SER A 161 17.93 -11.35 -1.00
N ILE A 162 18.88 -10.42 -0.89
CA ILE A 162 20.30 -10.76 -0.74
C ILE A 162 20.59 -11.33 0.65
N PHE A 163 19.89 -10.84 1.68
CA PHE A 163 20.22 -11.16 3.08
C PHE A 163 19.18 -12.06 3.76
N LEU A 164 18.11 -12.41 3.07
CA LEU A 164 17.08 -13.27 3.67
C LEU A 164 17.63 -14.67 4.00
N ASP A 165 18.50 -15.20 3.14
CA ASP A 165 19.08 -16.52 3.32
C ASP A 165 19.99 -16.59 4.55
N ASP A 166 20.67 -15.48 4.90
CA ASP A 166 21.59 -15.39 6.03
C ASP A 166 20.92 -15.05 7.35
N ILE A 167 19.95 -14.10 7.32
CA ILE A 167 19.34 -13.51 8.52
C ILE A 167 17.89 -14.01 8.73
N GLY A 168 17.31 -14.62 7.70
CA GLY A 168 15.92 -15.09 7.69
C GLY A 168 14.92 -13.90 7.65
N TRP A 169 13.69 -14.14 8.10
CA TRP A 169 12.58 -13.17 8.04
C TRP A 169 12.91 -11.83 8.71
N ARG A 170 13.81 -11.80 9.67
CA ARG A 170 14.28 -10.57 10.34
C ARG A 170 14.92 -9.58 9.39
N ALA A 171 15.52 -10.08 8.31
CA ALA A 171 16.12 -9.25 7.26
C ALA A 171 15.16 -8.18 6.75
N VAL A 172 13.86 -8.51 6.58
CA VAL A 172 12.83 -7.58 6.11
C VAL A 172 12.77 -6.32 6.96
N PHE A 173 12.71 -6.48 8.27
CA PHE A 173 12.57 -5.36 9.22
C PHE A 173 13.90 -4.64 9.47
N LEU A 174 15.00 -5.37 9.54
CA LEU A 174 16.34 -4.78 9.69
C LEU A 174 16.70 -3.91 8.49
N PHE A 175 16.33 -4.34 7.28
CA PHE A 175 16.51 -3.51 6.08
C PHE A 175 15.64 -2.27 6.07
N GLN A 176 14.39 -2.38 6.50
CA GLN A 176 13.52 -1.22 6.63
C GLN A 176 14.11 -0.18 7.61
N ALA A 177 14.62 -0.63 8.75
CA ALA A 177 15.33 0.24 9.69
C ALA A 177 16.61 0.82 9.06
N GLY A 178 17.41 -0.03 8.40
CA GLY A 178 18.67 0.35 7.76
C GLY A 178 18.50 1.40 6.66
N ILE A 179 17.49 1.25 5.80
CA ILE A 179 17.20 2.24 4.74
C ILE A 179 16.64 3.54 5.32
N ALA A 180 15.89 3.48 6.43
CA ALA A 180 15.36 4.67 7.06
C ALA A 180 16.45 5.58 7.67
N LEU A 181 17.61 5.04 8.04
CA LEU A 181 18.73 5.82 8.59
C LEU A 181 19.33 6.83 7.58
N PRO A 182 19.75 6.45 6.36
CA PRO A 182 20.22 7.42 5.38
C PRO A 182 19.14 8.40 4.94
N VAL A 183 17.86 7.97 4.91
CA VAL A 183 16.73 8.88 4.66
C VAL A 183 16.60 9.90 5.78
N LEU A 184 16.72 9.49 7.04
CA LEU A 184 16.72 10.39 8.20
C LEU A 184 17.86 11.42 8.11
N LEU A 185 19.06 10.99 7.74
CA LEU A 185 20.19 11.88 7.53
C LEU A 185 19.93 12.87 6.39
N SER A 186 19.38 12.41 5.28
CA SER A 186 18.98 13.27 4.16
C SER A 186 17.95 14.32 4.57
N VAL A 187 16.96 13.98 5.39
CA VAL A 187 15.99 14.92 5.96
C VAL A 187 16.69 15.94 6.84
N ALA A 188 17.61 15.50 7.70
CA ALA A 188 18.37 16.41 8.57
C ALA A 188 19.18 17.46 7.78
N LEU A 189 19.71 17.09 6.61
CA LEU A 189 20.53 17.96 5.76
C LEU A 189 19.72 18.84 4.81
N THR A 190 18.60 18.35 4.28
CA THR A 190 17.89 19.02 3.16
C THR A 190 16.65 19.79 3.57
N TYR A 191 15.92 19.35 4.62
CA TYR A 191 14.68 20.01 5.00
C TYR A 191 14.93 21.38 5.61
N PRO A 192 14.12 22.40 5.23
CA PRO A 192 14.22 23.72 5.84
C PRO A 192 13.88 23.65 7.33
N THR A 193 14.63 24.38 8.15
CA THR A 193 14.42 24.46 9.60
C THR A 193 13.17 25.28 9.97
N ARG A 194 12.77 26.18 9.09
CA ARG A 194 11.53 26.94 9.20
C ARG A 194 10.76 26.74 7.91
N ALA A 195 9.55 26.16 8.01
CA ALA A 195 8.62 26.20 6.88
C ALA A 195 8.24 27.66 6.60
N PRO A 196 7.95 28.03 5.33
CA PRO A 196 7.30 29.28 5.04
C PRO A 196 6.08 29.41 5.94
N ARG A 197 5.81 30.60 6.43
CA ARG A 197 4.71 30.88 7.34
C ARG A 197 3.41 30.38 6.72
N ASP A 198 2.86 29.33 7.31
CA ASP A 198 1.50 28.92 7.01
C ASP A 198 0.59 30.08 7.44
N PRO A 199 -0.29 30.58 6.55
CA PRO A 199 -1.19 31.68 6.87
C PRO A 199 -2.19 31.33 7.99
N HIS A 200 -2.34 30.04 8.32
CA HIS A 200 -3.29 29.62 9.34
C HIS A 200 -2.61 29.50 10.71
N PRO A 201 -3.15 30.15 11.75
CA PRO A 201 -2.65 29.94 13.11
C PRO A 201 -2.84 28.49 13.53
N PRO A 202 -1.96 27.92 14.38
CA PRO A 202 -2.17 26.59 14.90
C PRO A 202 -3.49 26.51 15.68
N VAL A 203 -4.29 25.48 15.39
CA VAL A 203 -5.56 25.25 16.11
C VAL A 203 -5.29 25.08 17.58
N SER A 204 -6.11 25.72 18.42
CA SER A 204 -5.89 25.80 19.86
C SER A 204 -6.05 24.46 20.59
N THR A 205 -6.82 23.54 20.06
CA THR A 205 -7.13 22.24 20.70
C THR A 205 -7.00 21.09 19.72
N LEU A 206 -6.29 20.03 20.14
CA LEU A 206 -6.20 18.75 19.42
C LEU A 206 -7.47 17.94 19.70
N ASP A 207 -8.24 17.60 18.65
CA ASP A 207 -9.43 16.75 18.79
C ASP A 207 -9.06 15.25 18.80
N TRP A 208 -8.37 14.83 19.87
CA TRP A 208 -7.97 13.45 20.07
C TRP A 208 -9.13 12.44 20.00
N PRO A 209 -10.33 12.72 20.57
CA PRO A 209 -11.45 11.79 20.44
C PRO A 209 -11.86 11.48 19.02
N ALA A 210 -11.84 12.47 18.10
CA ALA A 210 -12.15 12.23 16.70
C ALA A 210 -11.08 11.36 16.02
N ALA A 211 -9.80 11.65 16.27
CA ALA A 211 -8.68 10.92 15.69
C ALA A 211 -8.61 9.46 16.22
N ILE A 212 -8.79 9.27 17.52
CA ILE A 212 -8.81 7.94 18.14
C ILE A 212 -10.02 7.14 17.64
N ALA A 213 -11.20 7.76 17.53
CA ALA A 213 -12.39 7.09 16.98
C ALA A 213 -12.18 6.66 15.53
N ALA A 214 -11.55 7.49 14.69
CA ALA A 214 -11.21 7.09 13.32
C ALA A 214 -10.24 5.90 13.27
N ALA A 215 -9.20 5.91 14.10
CA ALA A 215 -8.23 4.83 14.16
C ALA A 215 -8.83 3.52 14.69
N LEU A 216 -9.61 3.57 15.77
CA LEU A 216 -10.31 2.41 16.31
C LEU A 216 -11.38 1.92 15.32
N GLY A 217 -12.09 2.83 14.66
CA GLY A 217 -13.05 2.48 13.60
C GLY A 217 -12.38 1.73 12.46
N ALA A 218 -11.19 2.18 12.02
CA ALA A 218 -10.40 1.49 11.02
C ALA A 218 -9.96 0.09 11.50
N LEU A 219 -9.46 -0.02 12.74
CA LEU A 219 -9.02 -1.30 13.30
C LEU A 219 -10.17 -2.30 13.36
N VAL A 220 -11.30 -1.91 13.94
CA VAL A 220 -12.48 -2.77 14.10
C VAL A 220 -13.07 -3.16 12.75
N PHE A 221 -13.17 -2.22 11.83
CA PHE A 221 -13.69 -2.48 10.48
C PHE A 221 -12.79 -3.46 9.71
N LEU A 222 -11.47 -3.25 9.73
CA LEU A 222 -10.51 -4.14 9.06
C LEU A 222 -10.49 -5.53 9.70
N HIS A 223 -10.55 -5.60 11.03
CA HIS A 223 -10.67 -6.87 11.76
C HIS A 223 -11.91 -7.64 11.31
N THR A 224 -13.08 -7.00 11.33
CA THR A 224 -14.34 -7.64 10.91
C THR A 224 -14.26 -8.18 9.48
N LEU A 225 -13.63 -7.42 8.58
CA LEU A 225 -13.45 -7.83 7.18
C LEU A 225 -12.55 -9.07 7.06
N GLN A 226 -11.51 -9.16 7.90
CA GLN A 226 -10.53 -10.26 7.87
C GLN A 226 -11.06 -11.54 8.51
N GLU A 227 -11.90 -11.40 9.54
CA GLU A 227 -12.55 -12.51 10.22
C GLU A 227 -13.79 -13.07 9.49
N MET A 228 -14.26 -12.41 8.44
CA MET A 228 -15.48 -12.74 7.73
C MET A 228 -15.55 -14.22 7.28
N ARG A 229 -14.40 -14.85 7.01
CA ARG A 229 -14.30 -16.24 6.63
C ARG A 229 -14.44 -17.20 7.82
N TYR A 230 -13.76 -16.89 8.94
CA TYR A 230 -13.60 -17.82 10.07
C TYR A 230 -14.85 -17.90 10.93
N THR A 231 -15.60 -16.83 11.01
CA THR A 231 -16.75 -16.65 11.91
C THR A 231 -18.04 -16.62 11.12
N ARG A 232 -18.43 -17.49 10.32
CA ARG A 232 -19.75 -17.48 9.64
C ARG A 232 -20.51 -16.18 9.89
N PHE A 233 -20.11 -15.12 9.25
CA PHE A 233 -20.47 -13.70 9.52
C PHE A 233 -21.96 -13.47 9.88
N PHE A 234 -22.87 -14.18 9.21
CA PHE A 234 -24.31 -14.07 9.45
C PHE A 234 -24.88 -15.06 10.48
N SER A 235 -24.09 -15.98 11.00
CA SER A 235 -24.54 -16.96 11.99
C SER A 235 -24.20 -16.62 13.45
N SER A 236 -23.28 -15.67 13.66
CA SER A 236 -22.94 -15.09 14.98
C SER A 236 -23.34 -13.61 14.99
N LEU A 237 -23.82 -13.13 16.15
CA LEU A 237 -24.15 -11.73 16.33
C LEU A 237 -22.89 -10.85 16.50
N GLU A 238 -21.78 -11.44 16.83
CA GLU A 238 -20.53 -10.75 17.18
C GLU A 238 -19.95 -9.95 16.02
N MET A 239 -19.86 -10.54 14.83
CA MET A 239 -19.25 -9.88 13.67
C MET A 239 -20.10 -8.73 13.09
N PRO A 240 -21.43 -8.89 12.88
CA PRO A 240 -22.28 -7.77 12.52
C PRO A 240 -22.26 -6.62 13.53
N LEU A 241 -22.21 -6.94 14.84
CA LEU A 241 -22.08 -5.92 15.89
C LEU A 241 -20.73 -5.22 15.86
N ALA A 242 -19.63 -5.96 15.65
CA ALA A 242 -18.31 -5.37 15.49
C ALA A 242 -18.24 -4.47 14.25
N ALA A 243 -18.80 -4.90 13.11
CA ALA A 243 -18.87 -4.07 11.91
C ALA A 243 -19.68 -2.77 12.17
N LEU A 244 -20.81 -2.89 12.83
CA LEU A 244 -21.65 -1.74 13.20
C LEU A 244 -20.90 -0.80 14.16
N CYS A 245 -20.16 -1.35 15.12
CA CYS A 245 -19.32 -0.58 16.03
C CYS A 245 -18.24 0.20 15.26
N GLY A 246 -17.52 -0.45 14.34
CA GLY A 246 -16.53 0.20 13.47
C GLY A 246 -17.12 1.34 12.66
N LEU A 247 -18.28 1.12 12.03
CA LEU A 247 -19.00 2.15 11.29
C LEU A 247 -19.50 3.29 12.20
N ALA A 248 -19.99 2.97 13.40
CA ALA A 248 -20.40 3.97 14.39
C ALA A 248 -19.22 4.85 14.85
N LEU A 249 -18.05 4.28 15.05
CA LEU A 249 -16.82 5.03 15.36
C LEU A 249 -16.41 5.96 14.22
N PHE A 250 -16.49 5.52 12.96
CA PHE A 250 -16.28 6.42 11.81
C PHE A 250 -17.32 7.52 11.75
N ALA A 251 -18.59 7.18 11.93
CA ALA A 251 -19.67 8.16 11.95
C ALA A 251 -19.50 9.18 13.08
N PHE A 252 -19.10 8.74 14.27
CA PHE A 252 -18.79 9.61 15.41
C PHE A 252 -17.61 10.54 15.09
N SER A 253 -16.50 10.01 14.51
CA SER A 253 -15.39 10.83 14.09
C SER A 253 -15.78 11.89 13.07
N GLY A 254 -16.54 11.49 12.02
CA GLY A 254 -17.04 12.40 10.99
C GLY A 254 -18.00 13.46 11.54
N TRP A 255 -18.93 13.05 12.39
CA TRP A 255 -19.88 13.96 13.05
C TRP A 255 -19.16 14.98 13.95
N ARG A 256 -18.16 14.54 14.70
CA ARG A 256 -17.38 15.40 15.57
C ARG A 256 -16.56 16.41 14.78
N LEU A 257 -15.89 15.97 13.70
CA LEU A 257 -15.16 16.87 12.78
C LEU A 257 -16.12 17.87 12.11
N TYR A 258 -17.33 17.46 11.71
CA TYR A 258 -18.31 18.35 11.09
C TYR A 258 -18.81 19.44 12.05
N ARG A 259 -18.93 19.13 13.35
CA ARG A 259 -19.39 20.09 14.38
C ARG A 259 -18.26 20.95 14.99
N HIS A 260 -17.01 20.61 14.73
CA HIS A 260 -15.89 21.36 15.29
C HIS A 260 -15.78 22.71 14.58
N PRO A 261 -15.63 23.84 15.31
CA PRO A 261 -15.54 25.17 14.68
C PRO A 261 -14.29 25.33 13.80
N ASP A 262 -13.23 24.56 14.06
CA ASP A 262 -12.00 24.56 13.29
C ASP A 262 -11.54 23.09 13.10
N PRO A 263 -12.18 22.34 12.17
CA PRO A 263 -11.96 20.90 12.02
C PRO A 263 -10.59 20.63 11.40
N TRP A 264 -9.94 19.54 11.81
CA TRP A 264 -8.67 19.10 11.22
C TRP A 264 -8.79 18.68 9.76
N ILE A 265 -9.96 18.19 9.39
CA ILE A 265 -10.34 17.89 8.01
C ILE A 265 -11.71 18.52 7.80
N ASP A 266 -11.76 19.55 6.98
CA ASP A 266 -13.01 20.20 6.62
C ASP A 266 -13.62 19.50 5.40
N PHE A 267 -14.53 18.56 5.67
CA PHE A 267 -15.22 17.81 4.64
C PHE A 267 -16.15 18.67 3.77
N SER A 268 -16.66 19.78 4.29
CA SER A 268 -17.57 20.66 3.56
C SER A 268 -16.86 21.34 2.38
N ARG A 269 -15.58 21.67 2.55
CA ARG A 269 -14.73 22.25 1.51
C ARG A 269 -14.21 21.21 0.52
N LEU A 270 -14.17 19.93 0.92
CA LEU A 270 -13.69 18.82 0.10
C LEU A 270 -14.80 18.13 -0.71
N ALA A 271 -16.05 18.57 -0.62
CA ALA A 271 -17.21 17.94 -1.27
C ALA A 271 -17.29 18.16 -2.80
N GLY A 272 -16.28 18.75 -3.42
CA GLY A 272 -16.22 18.93 -4.87
C GLY A 272 -16.28 17.60 -5.63
N ARG A 273 -17.14 17.51 -6.67
CA ARG A 273 -17.33 16.27 -7.44
C ARG A 273 -16.03 15.70 -8.01
N GLN A 274 -15.15 16.56 -8.50
CA GLN A 274 -13.87 16.14 -9.06
C GLN A 274 -12.96 15.53 -8.00
N TYR A 275 -12.89 16.12 -6.79
CA TYR A 275 -12.12 15.58 -5.68
C TYR A 275 -12.67 14.20 -5.24
N LEU A 276 -14.00 14.06 -5.09
CA LEU A 276 -14.63 12.80 -4.67
C LEU A 276 -14.42 11.66 -5.67
N TYR A 277 -14.57 11.93 -6.98
CA TYR A 277 -14.26 10.92 -8.01
C TYR A 277 -12.79 10.55 -8.00
N GLY A 278 -11.90 11.54 -7.89
CA GLY A 278 -10.47 11.31 -7.78
C GLY A 278 -10.11 10.48 -6.55
N LEU A 279 -10.69 10.79 -5.41
CA LEU A 279 -10.53 10.02 -4.18
C LEU A 279 -10.99 8.57 -4.34
N GLY A 280 -12.15 8.34 -4.98
CA GLY A 280 -12.68 7.01 -5.26
C GLY A 280 -11.73 6.18 -6.14
N PHE A 281 -11.23 6.74 -7.25
CA PHE A 281 -10.25 6.05 -8.10
C PHE A 281 -8.92 5.82 -7.40
N TYR A 282 -8.51 6.75 -6.56
CA TYR A 282 -7.29 6.63 -5.78
C TYR A 282 -7.39 5.49 -4.74
N THR A 283 -8.52 5.44 -4.03
CA THR A 283 -8.84 4.37 -3.07
C THR A 283 -8.88 3.01 -3.77
N LEU A 284 -9.57 2.92 -4.91
CA LEU A 284 -9.62 1.70 -5.72
C LEU A 284 -8.23 1.27 -6.19
N TYR A 285 -7.41 2.20 -6.66
CA TYR A 285 -6.03 1.89 -7.06
C TYR A 285 -5.23 1.28 -5.91
N TYR A 286 -5.28 1.85 -4.70
CA TYR A 286 -4.53 1.32 -3.57
C TYR A 286 -5.06 -0.03 -3.07
N LEU A 287 -6.36 -0.25 -3.14
CA LEU A 287 -6.97 -1.55 -2.85
C LEU A 287 -6.42 -2.61 -3.82
N LEU A 288 -6.47 -2.33 -5.13
CA LEU A 288 -5.97 -3.24 -6.16
C LEU A 288 -4.46 -3.47 -6.06
N SER A 289 -3.69 -2.40 -5.85
CA SER A 289 -2.22 -2.48 -5.74
C SER A 289 -1.78 -3.30 -4.53
N SER A 290 -2.45 -3.18 -3.39
CA SER A 290 -2.13 -3.96 -2.20
C SER A 290 -2.58 -5.41 -2.33
N ALA A 291 -3.73 -5.67 -2.97
CA ALA A 291 -4.15 -7.02 -3.33
C ALA A 291 -3.13 -7.69 -4.26
N TRP A 292 -2.65 -6.99 -5.28
CA TRP A 292 -1.61 -7.48 -6.19
C TRP A 292 -0.30 -7.78 -5.47
N SER A 293 0.13 -6.87 -4.58
CA SER A 293 1.36 -7.05 -3.79
C SER A 293 1.32 -8.26 -2.85
N PHE A 294 0.15 -8.78 -2.53
CA PHE A 294 -0.05 -10.02 -1.79
C PHE A 294 -0.18 -11.22 -2.74
N LEU A 295 -0.97 -11.09 -3.81
CA LEU A 295 -1.26 -12.19 -4.75
C LEU A 295 -0.03 -12.65 -5.52
N LEU A 296 0.70 -11.73 -6.14
CA LEU A 296 1.85 -12.10 -6.97
C LEU A 296 2.90 -12.92 -6.20
N PRO A 297 3.37 -12.50 -5.00
CA PRO A 297 4.29 -13.31 -4.22
C PRO A 297 3.68 -14.66 -3.75
N SER A 298 2.43 -14.68 -3.36
CA SER A 298 1.75 -15.92 -2.95
C SER A 298 1.70 -16.93 -4.11
N LEU A 299 1.32 -16.48 -5.30
CA LEU A 299 1.22 -17.32 -6.49
C LEU A 299 2.59 -17.80 -6.99
N THR A 300 3.60 -16.91 -6.96
CA THR A 300 4.94 -17.28 -7.42
C THR A 300 5.66 -18.20 -6.45
N GLN A 301 5.57 -17.96 -5.14
CA GLN A 301 6.27 -18.77 -4.13
C GLN A 301 5.54 -20.06 -3.83
N THR A 302 4.23 -20.02 -3.48
CA THR A 302 3.46 -21.21 -3.10
C THR A 302 2.95 -21.98 -4.31
N GLY A 303 2.38 -21.26 -5.29
CA GLY A 303 1.76 -21.89 -6.47
C GLY A 303 2.81 -22.43 -7.44
N LEU A 304 3.70 -21.56 -7.94
CA LEU A 304 4.71 -21.95 -8.93
C LEU A 304 5.98 -22.54 -8.30
N GLY A 305 6.17 -22.39 -6.98
CA GLY A 305 7.35 -22.89 -6.27
C GLY A 305 8.64 -22.13 -6.59
N LEU A 306 8.52 -20.88 -7.05
CA LEU A 306 9.68 -20.01 -7.29
C LEU A 306 10.32 -19.59 -5.98
N THR A 307 11.62 -19.31 -6.00
CA THR A 307 12.35 -18.86 -4.83
C THR A 307 11.91 -17.44 -4.43
N PHE A 308 12.08 -17.12 -3.15
CA PHE A 308 11.86 -15.75 -2.64
C PHE A 308 12.71 -14.73 -3.42
N ARG A 309 13.96 -15.08 -3.72
CA ARG A 309 14.88 -14.23 -4.49
C ARG A 309 14.32 -13.92 -5.88
N THR A 310 13.83 -14.92 -6.61
CA THR A 310 13.21 -14.73 -7.94
C THR A 310 12.00 -13.82 -7.86
N THR A 311 11.13 -14.04 -6.89
CA THR A 311 9.95 -13.18 -6.66
C THR A 311 10.35 -11.73 -6.36
N CYS A 312 11.36 -11.51 -5.52
CA CYS A 312 11.87 -10.18 -5.23
C CYS A 312 12.49 -9.51 -6.46
N MET A 313 13.19 -10.25 -7.31
CA MET A 313 13.73 -9.71 -8.57
C MET A 313 12.63 -9.29 -9.54
N LEU A 314 11.55 -10.06 -9.67
CA LEU A 314 10.38 -9.71 -10.47
C LEU A 314 9.75 -8.40 -9.97
N LEU A 315 9.55 -8.27 -8.66
CA LEU A 315 9.00 -7.05 -8.06
C LEU A 315 9.94 -5.84 -8.19
N SER A 316 11.24 -6.05 -8.06
CA SER A 316 12.23 -5.01 -8.30
C SER A 316 12.23 -4.53 -9.75
N THR A 317 11.99 -5.44 -10.69
CA THR A 317 11.81 -5.11 -12.11
C THR A 317 10.57 -4.24 -12.30
N SER A 318 9.44 -4.60 -11.70
CA SER A 318 8.22 -3.77 -11.72
C SER A 318 8.48 -2.38 -11.11
N GLY A 319 9.12 -2.29 -9.93
CA GLY A 319 9.49 -1.03 -9.31
C GLY A 319 10.43 -0.17 -10.17
N THR A 320 11.35 -0.80 -10.89
CA THR A 320 12.25 -0.11 -11.83
C THR A 320 11.47 0.47 -13.00
N VAL A 321 10.54 -0.29 -13.58
CA VAL A 321 9.64 0.19 -14.64
C VAL A 321 8.80 1.36 -14.13
N SER A 322 8.28 1.29 -12.91
CA SER A 322 7.53 2.40 -12.29
C SER A 322 8.40 3.65 -12.15
N THR A 323 9.67 3.49 -11.75
CA THR A 323 10.62 4.60 -11.61
C THR A 323 10.92 5.27 -12.94
N ILE A 324 11.28 4.48 -13.94
CA ILE A 324 11.57 4.97 -15.30
C ILE A 324 10.31 5.60 -15.91
N GLY A 325 9.17 4.94 -15.80
CA GLY A 325 7.89 5.43 -16.28
C GLY A 325 7.49 6.77 -15.65
N ALA A 326 7.71 6.95 -14.35
CA ALA A 326 7.45 8.22 -13.67
C ALA A 326 8.32 9.35 -14.24
N ILE A 327 9.58 9.08 -14.53
CA ILE A 327 10.50 10.04 -15.15
C ILE A 327 10.02 10.39 -16.56
N VAL A 328 9.75 9.40 -17.40
CA VAL A 328 9.35 9.58 -18.82
C VAL A 328 8.01 10.34 -18.92
N ILE A 329 7.01 9.97 -18.12
CA ILE A 329 5.70 10.63 -18.16
C ILE A 329 5.79 12.07 -17.66
N THR A 330 6.57 12.33 -16.64
CA THR A 330 6.74 13.69 -16.10
C THR A 330 7.48 14.60 -17.11
N LEU A 331 8.43 14.06 -17.87
CA LEU A 331 9.22 14.84 -18.84
C LEU A 331 8.50 15.10 -20.16
N GLY A 332 7.64 14.20 -20.64
CA GLY A 332 7.19 14.31 -22.02
C GLY A 332 5.72 14.02 -22.32
N MET A 333 5.08 13.11 -21.62
CA MET A 333 3.73 12.65 -21.98
C MET A 333 2.59 13.48 -21.38
N ALA A 334 2.85 14.34 -20.41
CA ALA A 334 1.83 15.21 -19.80
C ALA A 334 1.16 16.16 -20.79
N LEU A 335 1.78 16.41 -21.95
CA LEU A 335 1.33 17.37 -22.95
C LEU A 335 0.48 16.75 -24.08
N VAL A 336 0.53 15.43 -24.29
CA VAL A 336 -0.01 14.80 -25.52
C VAL A 336 -1.36 14.13 -25.32
N PHE A 337 -1.65 13.57 -24.13
CA PHE A 337 -2.87 12.79 -23.91
C PHE A 337 -3.82 13.41 -22.88
N ARG A 338 -5.13 13.35 -23.16
CA ARG A 338 -6.15 13.70 -22.19
C ARG A 338 -6.01 12.74 -20.98
N LYS A 339 -5.73 13.27 -19.80
CA LYS A 339 -5.45 12.52 -18.56
C LYS A 339 -6.49 11.43 -18.27
N ARG A 340 -7.76 11.71 -18.53
CA ARG A 340 -8.87 10.74 -18.44
C ARG A 340 -8.62 9.47 -19.25
N ARG A 341 -8.13 9.59 -20.51
CA ARG A 341 -7.82 8.43 -21.35
C ARG A 341 -6.64 7.65 -20.79
N VAL A 342 -5.64 8.35 -20.26
CA VAL A 342 -4.47 7.70 -19.64
C VAL A 342 -4.87 6.89 -18.42
N ILE A 343 -5.76 7.41 -17.57
CA ILE A 343 -6.30 6.66 -16.42
C ILE A 343 -7.07 5.42 -16.89
N ALA A 344 -7.93 5.54 -17.90
CA ALA A 344 -8.66 4.39 -18.44
C ALA A 344 -7.71 3.33 -19.02
N ILE A 345 -6.69 3.76 -19.79
CA ILE A 345 -5.63 2.88 -20.32
C ILE A 345 -4.89 2.21 -19.16
N GLY A 346 -4.59 2.92 -18.07
CA GLY A 346 -3.94 2.36 -16.88
C GLY A 346 -4.73 1.21 -16.27
N PHE A 347 -6.05 1.33 -16.12
CA PHE A 347 -6.90 0.24 -15.66
C PHE A 347 -6.96 -0.92 -16.66
N VAL A 348 -6.99 -0.66 -17.98
CA VAL A 348 -6.93 -1.71 -18.99
C VAL A 348 -5.59 -2.44 -18.96
N VAL A 349 -4.47 -1.73 -18.83
CA VAL A 349 -3.13 -2.33 -18.66
C VAL A 349 -3.08 -3.21 -17.44
N TYR A 350 -3.72 -2.80 -16.33
CA TYR A 350 -3.78 -3.60 -15.11
C TYR A 350 -4.63 -4.87 -15.31
N ALA A 351 -5.76 -4.76 -16.00
CA ALA A 351 -6.56 -5.92 -16.40
C ALA A 351 -5.76 -6.89 -17.28
N CYS A 352 -5.02 -6.36 -18.27
CA CYS A 352 -4.16 -7.17 -19.13
C CYS A 352 -3.05 -7.87 -18.35
N ALA A 353 -2.42 -7.20 -17.38
CA ALA A 353 -1.42 -7.81 -16.51
C ALA A 353 -2.01 -8.98 -15.68
N ALA A 354 -3.23 -8.81 -15.14
CA ALA A 354 -3.93 -9.85 -14.39
C ALA A 354 -4.29 -11.06 -15.28
N MET A 355 -4.83 -10.80 -16.47
CA MET A 355 -5.16 -11.88 -17.42
C MET A 355 -3.91 -12.61 -17.90
N LEU A 356 -2.83 -11.89 -18.17
CA LEU A 356 -1.57 -12.49 -18.59
C LEU A 356 -0.96 -13.32 -17.47
N LEU A 357 -0.99 -12.84 -16.22
CA LEU A 357 -0.56 -13.64 -15.07
C LEU A 357 -1.38 -14.92 -14.95
N SER A 358 -2.71 -14.83 -15.03
CA SER A 358 -3.61 -16.01 -14.98
C SER A 358 -3.23 -17.07 -16.01
N GLN A 359 -2.84 -16.68 -17.22
CA GLN A 359 -2.42 -17.60 -18.27
C GLN A 359 -1.06 -18.27 -18.01
N GLN A 360 -0.21 -17.64 -17.21
CA GLN A 360 1.12 -18.17 -16.85
C GLN A 360 1.08 -19.05 -15.59
N LEU A 361 -0.04 -19.15 -14.88
CA LEU A 361 -0.20 -19.98 -13.68
C LEU A 361 -0.32 -21.46 -14.02
N MET A 362 0.74 -22.02 -14.62
CA MET A 362 0.82 -23.44 -14.97
C MET A 362 2.00 -24.09 -14.23
N PRO A 363 1.86 -25.33 -13.74
CA PRO A 363 2.96 -26.04 -13.11
C PRO A 363 4.18 -26.10 -14.03
N GLY A 364 5.34 -25.73 -13.51
CA GLY A 364 6.59 -25.71 -14.28
C GLY A 364 6.76 -24.51 -15.23
N ALA A 365 5.91 -23.50 -15.13
CA ALA A 365 6.10 -22.27 -15.89
C ALA A 365 7.45 -21.63 -15.56
N PRO A 366 8.26 -21.24 -16.56
CA PRO A 366 9.55 -20.64 -16.33
C PRO A 366 9.39 -19.20 -15.80
N ASP A 367 10.32 -18.76 -14.96
CA ASP A 367 10.29 -17.44 -14.34
C ASP A 367 10.28 -16.27 -15.33
N TYR A 368 10.97 -16.42 -16.47
CA TYR A 368 10.97 -15.41 -17.53
C TYR A 368 9.58 -15.19 -18.18
N ALA A 369 8.67 -16.15 -18.09
CA ALA A 369 7.29 -15.99 -18.58
C ALA A 369 6.50 -14.93 -17.79
N LEU A 370 6.93 -14.64 -16.56
CA LEU A 370 6.33 -13.61 -15.71
C LEU A 370 6.87 -12.20 -15.99
N VAL A 371 7.98 -12.07 -16.74
CA VAL A 371 8.57 -10.76 -17.04
C VAL A 371 7.57 -9.79 -17.72
N PRO A 372 6.83 -10.18 -18.77
CA PRO A 372 5.84 -9.30 -19.38
C PRO A 372 4.75 -8.84 -18.41
N VAL A 373 4.36 -9.70 -17.45
CA VAL A 373 3.36 -9.39 -16.42
C VAL A 373 3.85 -8.24 -15.53
N VAL A 374 5.07 -8.36 -14.99
CA VAL A 374 5.63 -7.36 -14.08
C VAL A 374 6.01 -6.06 -14.80
N LEU A 375 6.32 -6.11 -16.11
CA LEU A 375 6.51 -4.91 -16.91
C LEU A 375 5.20 -4.14 -17.09
N LEU A 376 4.09 -4.81 -17.38
CA LEU A 376 2.77 -4.17 -17.49
C LEU A 376 2.32 -3.64 -16.13
N GLU A 377 2.46 -4.42 -15.07
CA GLU A 377 2.10 -4.00 -13.73
C GLU A 377 2.91 -2.77 -13.29
N GLY A 378 4.22 -2.75 -13.56
CA GLY A 378 5.11 -1.63 -13.24
C GLY A 378 4.72 -0.29 -13.90
N LEU A 379 3.94 -0.31 -14.99
CA LEU A 379 3.41 0.91 -15.60
C LEU A 379 2.18 1.45 -14.85
N THR A 380 1.48 0.62 -14.08
CA THR A 380 0.18 0.99 -13.48
C THR A 380 0.26 2.11 -12.43
N PRO A 381 1.28 2.19 -11.55
CA PRO A 381 1.40 3.30 -10.61
C PRO A 381 1.50 4.65 -11.32
N VAL A 382 2.16 4.68 -12.46
CA VAL A 382 2.40 5.90 -13.21
C VAL A 382 1.18 6.31 -14.04
N LEU A 383 0.52 5.34 -14.65
CA LEU A 383 -0.70 5.57 -15.45
C LEU A 383 -1.92 5.88 -14.56
N LEU A 384 -1.99 5.33 -13.36
CA LEU A 384 -3.12 5.48 -12.45
C LEU A 384 -2.82 6.49 -11.34
N MET A 385 -1.95 6.15 -10.38
CA MET A 385 -1.74 6.94 -9.18
C MET A 385 -1.31 8.38 -9.49
N VAL A 386 -0.32 8.55 -10.38
CA VAL A 386 0.21 9.89 -10.73
C VAL A 386 -0.86 10.71 -11.46
N GLN A 387 -1.58 10.10 -12.41
CA GLN A 387 -2.58 10.83 -13.19
C GLN A 387 -3.83 11.15 -12.37
N VAL A 388 -4.34 10.21 -11.58
CA VAL A 388 -5.46 10.45 -10.67
C VAL A 388 -5.08 11.55 -9.68
N ALA A 389 -3.89 11.49 -9.06
CA ALA A 389 -3.44 12.54 -8.14
C ALA A 389 -3.37 13.91 -8.83
N SER A 390 -2.92 13.98 -10.08
CA SER A 390 -2.83 15.25 -10.82
C SER A 390 -4.19 15.87 -11.15
N MET A 391 -5.25 15.05 -11.28
CA MET A 391 -6.61 15.51 -11.58
C MET A 391 -7.42 15.82 -10.31
N THR A 392 -7.24 15.06 -9.27
CA THR A 392 -8.03 15.15 -8.02
C THR A 392 -7.91 16.53 -7.37
N TYR A 393 -6.74 17.16 -7.46
CA TYR A 393 -6.45 18.39 -6.72
C TYR A 393 -6.54 19.67 -7.55
N LEU A 394 -7.00 19.61 -8.81
CA LEU A 394 -7.06 20.79 -9.68
C LEU A 394 -8.01 21.88 -9.16
N GLU A 395 -9.11 21.48 -8.55
CA GLU A 395 -10.14 22.39 -8.03
C GLU A 395 -9.99 22.66 -6.53
N VAL A 396 -9.04 22.00 -5.85
CA VAL A 396 -8.84 22.19 -4.41
C VAL A 396 -8.06 23.48 -4.17
N PRO A 397 -8.61 24.44 -3.39
CA PRO A 397 -7.89 25.66 -3.00
C PRO A 397 -6.59 25.32 -2.28
N VAL A 398 -5.57 26.16 -2.44
CA VAL A 398 -4.25 25.93 -1.81
C VAL A 398 -4.37 25.86 -0.28
N GLU A 399 -5.34 26.57 0.29
CA GLU A 399 -5.64 26.62 1.72
C GLU A 399 -6.14 25.27 2.26
N ASP A 400 -6.92 24.54 1.45
CA ASP A 400 -7.53 23.26 1.84
C ASP A 400 -6.66 22.05 1.43
N PHE A 401 -5.49 22.29 0.85
CA PHE A 401 -4.63 21.25 0.30
C PHE A 401 -4.13 20.26 1.36
N SER A 402 -3.84 20.76 2.59
CA SER A 402 -3.42 19.91 3.69
C SER A 402 -4.54 18.94 4.10
N HIS A 403 -5.77 19.43 4.25
CA HIS A 403 -6.95 18.63 4.59
C HIS A 403 -7.22 17.56 3.53
N ALA A 404 -7.14 17.96 2.24
CA ALA A 404 -7.35 17.04 1.12
C ALA A 404 -6.31 15.90 1.09
N TYR A 405 -5.03 16.21 1.34
CA TYR A 405 -3.97 15.20 1.37
C TYR A 405 -4.05 14.29 2.58
N GLN A 406 -4.37 14.82 3.76
CA GLN A 406 -4.58 14.01 4.96
C GLN A 406 -5.71 13.02 4.76
N PHE A 407 -6.88 13.47 4.30
CA PHE A 407 -8.04 12.61 4.08
C PHE A 407 -7.78 11.55 3.02
N LYS A 408 -7.19 11.93 1.88
CA LYS A 408 -6.76 10.98 0.87
C LYS A 408 -5.84 9.90 1.45
N ASN A 409 -4.91 10.29 2.33
CA ASN A 409 -3.96 9.33 2.89
C ASN A 409 -4.61 8.42 3.94
N VAL A 410 -5.62 8.90 4.67
CA VAL A 410 -6.49 8.05 5.51
C VAL A 410 -7.17 6.98 4.64
N CYS A 411 -7.81 7.39 3.53
CA CYS A 411 -8.44 6.45 2.59
C CYS A 411 -7.44 5.46 1.99
N LYS A 412 -6.21 5.91 1.66
CA LYS A 412 -5.13 5.03 1.19
C LYS A 412 -4.80 3.94 2.21
N GLN A 413 -4.61 4.28 3.47
CA GLN A 413 -4.20 3.31 4.50
C GLN A 413 -5.28 2.24 4.70
N ILE A 414 -6.55 2.66 4.77
CA ILE A 414 -7.68 1.74 4.89
C ILE A 414 -7.78 0.86 3.63
N ALA A 415 -7.73 1.45 2.44
CA ALA A 415 -7.83 0.72 1.18
C ALA A 415 -6.70 -0.30 0.99
N SER A 416 -5.47 0.06 1.37
CA SER A 416 -4.32 -0.86 1.29
C SER A 416 -4.49 -2.06 2.22
N ALA A 417 -4.90 -1.84 3.46
CA ALA A 417 -5.15 -2.93 4.41
C ALA A 417 -6.34 -3.80 3.98
N MET A 418 -7.41 -3.19 3.45
CA MET A 418 -8.55 -3.92 2.85
C MET A 418 -8.11 -4.77 1.67
N GLY A 419 -7.30 -4.22 0.76
CA GLY A 419 -6.83 -4.93 -0.43
C GLY A 419 -6.05 -6.18 -0.06
N THR A 420 -5.08 -6.08 0.84
CA THR A 420 -4.33 -7.24 1.34
C THR A 420 -5.22 -8.22 2.10
N GLY A 421 -6.11 -7.72 2.98
CA GLY A 421 -7.01 -8.55 3.78
C GLY A 421 -8.00 -9.33 2.91
N LEU A 422 -8.68 -8.66 1.98
CA LEU A 422 -9.60 -9.31 1.04
C LEU A 422 -8.87 -10.34 0.16
N ALA A 423 -7.68 -9.99 -0.35
CA ALA A 423 -6.90 -10.91 -1.15
C ALA A 423 -6.53 -12.17 -0.36
N SER A 424 -6.14 -12.03 0.91
CA SER A 424 -5.84 -13.17 1.78
C SER A 424 -7.08 -14.03 2.06
N VAL A 425 -8.22 -13.40 2.41
CA VAL A 425 -9.48 -14.11 2.70
C VAL A 425 -9.97 -14.88 1.48
N PHE A 426 -10.04 -14.25 0.32
CA PHE A 426 -10.50 -14.90 -0.90
C PHE A 426 -9.55 -16.01 -1.37
N MET A 427 -8.23 -15.81 -1.26
CA MET A 427 -7.24 -16.85 -1.57
C MET A 427 -7.42 -18.08 -0.68
N GLN A 428 -7.63 -17.89 0.62
CA GLN A 428 -7.82 -19.02 1.55
C GLN A 428 -9.15 -19.73 1.31
N ASP A 429 -10.21 -19.00 0.98
CA ASP A 429 -11.52 -19.59 0.67
C ASP A 429 -11.46 -20.39 -0.65
N GLY A 430 -10.92 -19.79 -1.71
CA GLY A 430 -10.70 -20.46 -2.98
C GLY A 430 -9.78 -21.69 -2.85
N LEU A 431 -8.70 -21.58 -2.07
CA LEU A 431 -7.81 -22.70 -1.77
C LEU A 431 -8.59 -23.86 -1.13
N ALA A 432 -9.43 -23.59 -0.13
CA ALA A 432 -10.21 -24.62 0.53
C ALA A 432 -11.21 -25.31 -0.43
N GLN A 433 -11.89 -24.52 -1.27
CA GLN A 433 -12.84 -25.04 -2.25
C GLN A 433 -12.14 -25.92 -3.32
N HIS A 434 -11.11 -25.39 -3.97
CA HIS A 434 -10.38 -26.13 -5.01
C HIS A 434 -9.67 -27.36 -4.44
N ARG A 435 -9.11 -27.27 -3.22
CA ARG A 435 -8.52 -28.42 -2.55
C ARG A 435 -9.52 -29.54 -2.33
N THR A 436 -10.73 -29.21 -1.89
CA THR A 436 -11.81 -30.19 -1.71
C THR A 436 -12.13 -30.90 -3.03
N HIS A 437 -12.34 -30.15 -4.11
CA HIS A 437 -12.61 -30.69 -5.42
C HIS A 437 -11.46 -31.56 -5.96
N LEU A 438 -10.20 -31.13 -5.79
CA LEU A 438 -9.05 -31.91 -6.24
C LEU A 438 -8.91 -33.24 -5.48
N VAL A 439 -9.16 -33.23 -4.16
CA VAL A 439 -9.08 -34.42 -3.31
C VAL A 439 -10.14 -35.46 -3.69
N GLU A 440 -11.33 -35.04 -4.12
CA GLU A 440 -12.40 -35.96 -4.60
C GLU A 440 -11.93 -36.82 -5.76
N HIS A 441 -10.97 -36.37 -6.58
CA HIS A 441 -10.41 -37.14 -7.71
C HIS A 441 -9.26 -38.08 -7.30
N ILE A 442 -8.77 -37.99 -6.04
CA ILE A 442 -7.68 -38.82 -5.51
C ILE A 442 -8.29 -40.04 -4.82
N THR A 443 -8.75 -40.99 -5.61
CA THR A 443 -9.37 -42.23 -5.11
C THR A 443 -8.43 -43.43 -5.28
N ARG A 444 -8.67 -44.51 -4.50
CA ARG A 444 -7.93 -45.77 -4.63
C ARG A 444 -8.05 -46.41 -6.02
N TYR A 445 -9.04 -46.01 -6.80
CA TYR A 445 -9.27 -46.50 -8.17
C TYR A 445 -8.47 -45.71 -9.22
N ASN A 446 -7.79 -44.62 -8.83
CA ASN A 446 -6.94 -43.88 -9.74
C ASN A 446 -5.70 -44.74 -10.10
N PRO A 447 -5.46 -45.03 -11.40
CA PRO A 447 -4.35 -45.90 -11.84
C PRO A 447 -2.97 -45.43 -11.32
N VAL A 448 -2.76 -44.16 -11.16
CA VAL A 448 -1.50 -43.57 -10.64
C VAL A 448 -1.24 -43.94 -9.18
N LEU A 449 -2.31 -44.19 -8.39
CA LEU A 449 -2.23 -44.55 -6.98
C LEU A 449 -2.19 -46.07 -6.73
N GLN A 450 -2.23 -46.88 -7.79
CA GLN A 450 -2.16 -48.35 -7.70
C GLN A 450 -0.71 -48.86 -7.65
N ALA A 451 0.29 -47.99 -7.82
CA ALA A 451 1.69 -48.40 -7.67
C ALA A 451 2.00 -48.81 -6.20
N PRO A 452 2.82 -49.87 -5.98
CA PRO A 452 3.07 -50.43 -4.64
C PRO A 452 3.51 -49.39 -3.58
N ASP A 453 4.24 -48.37 -3.99
CA ASP A 453 4.76 -47.32 -3.10
C ASP A 453 3.91 -46.04 -3.06
N ALA A 454 2.80 -45.99 -3.80
CA ALA A 454 1.97 -44.79 -3.94
C ALA A 454 1.25 -44.38 -2.62
N LEU A 455 1.01 -45.34 -1.74
CA LEU A 455 0.37 -45.13 -0.43
C LEU A 455 1.35 -45.00 0.73
N SER A 456 2.66 -44.91 0.44
CA SER A 456 3.64 -44.58 1.50
C SER A 456 3.41 -43.18 2.06
N ALA A 457 3.76 -42.93 3.33
CA ALA A 457 3.60 -41.64 3.97
C ALA A 457 4.32 -40.52 3.20
N THR A 458 5.48 -40.83 2.60
CA THR A 458 6.26 -39.87 1.79
C THR A 458 5.57 -39.54 0.47
N SER A 459 4.93 -40.51 -0.18
CA SER A 459 4.16 -40.31 -1.42
C SER A 459 2.89 -39.51 -1.17
N LEU A 460 2.17 -39.81 -0.09
CA LEU A 460 0.97 -39.08 0.32
C LEU A 460 1.31 -37.59 0.67
N ALA A 461 2.43 -37.37 1.33
CA ALA A 461 2.90 -36.00 1.61
C ALA A 461 3.22 -35.21 0.32
N LYS A 462 3.84 -35.85 -0.67
CA LYS A 462 4.10 -35.24 -1.99
C LYS A 462 2.81 -34.91 -2.73
N ILE A 463 1.83 -35.84 -2.73
CA ILE A 463 0.53 -35.64 -3.34
C ILE A 463 -0.21 -34.49 -2.66
N SER A 464 -0.23 -34.43 -1.32
CA SER A 464 -0.85 -33.35 -0.59
C SER A 464 -0.23 -31.98 -0.95
N LEU A 465 1.11 -31.90 -1.04
CA LEU A 465 1.81 -30.69 -1.43
C LEU A 465 1.44 -30.26 -2.86
N GLU A 466 1.34 -31.20 -3.79
CA GLU A 466 0.95 -30.90 -5.17
C GLU A 466 -0.51 -30.46 -5.27
N VAL A 467 -1.42 -31.07 -4.52
CA VAL A 467 -2.82 -30.64 -4.41
C VAL A 467 -2.90 -29.20 -3.87
N ASP A 468 -2.14 -28.87 -2.83
CA ASP A 468 -2.13 -27.53 -2.26
C ASP A 468 -1.58 -26.49 -3.26
N ARG A 469 -0.56 -26.86 -4.04
CA ARG A 469 -0.04 -26.03 -5.13
C ARG A 469 -1.08 -25.78 -6.22
N GLN A 470 -1.69 -26.82 -6.72
CA GLN A 470 -2.72 -26.75 -7.77
C GLN A 470 -3.94 -25.94 -7.29
N ALA A 471 -4.40 -26.16 -6.06
CA ALA A 471 -5.49 -25.42 -5.47
C ALA A 471 -5.13 -23.91 -5.32
N THR A 472 -3.88 -23.59 -4.97
CA THR A 472 -3.39 -22.22 -4.90
C THR A 472 -3.40 -21.54 -6.28
N LEU A 473 -2.97 -22.24 -7.33
CA LEU A 473 -2.97 -21.69 -8.69
C LEU A 473 -4.41 -21.45 -9.18
N LEU A 474 -5.33 -22.40 -8.95
CA LEU A 474 -6.74 -22.25 -9.35
C LEU A 474 -7.42 -21.10 -8.61
N ALA A 475 -7.25 -21.02 -7.29
CA ALA A 475 -7.77 -19.90 -6.50
C ALA A 475 -7.21 -18.55 -6.97
N GLY A 476 -5.93 -18.52 -7.32
CA GLY A 476 -5.28 -17.35 -7.90
C GLY A 476 -5.85 -16.95 -9.25
N MET A 477 -6.14 -17.91 -10.14
CA MET A 477 -6.78 -17.64 -11.43
C MET A 477 -8.15 -17.00 -11.25
N ASP A 478 -8.99 -17.54 -10.35
CA ASP A 478 -10.32 -16.98 -10.08
C ASP A 478 -10.24 -15.54 -9.57
N MET A 479 -9.31 -15.29 -8.66
CA MET A 479 -9.09 -13.92 -8.15
C MET A 479 -8.59 -12.98 -9.24
N LEU A 480 -7.66 -13.39 -10.09
CA LEU A 480 -7.14 -12.57 -11.18
C LEU A 480 -8.22 -12.24 -12.23
N HIS A 481 -9.14 -13.17 -12.49
CA HIS A 481 -10.30 -12.91 -13.34
C HIS A 481 -11.23 -11.85 -12.71
N GLY A 482 -11.57 -11.98 -11.43
CA GLY A 482 -12.36 -10.98 -10.70
C GLY A 482 -11.66 -9.62 -10.67
N PHE A 483 -10.36 -9.61 -10.45
CA PHE A 483 -9.52 -8.42 -10.49
C PHE A 483 -9.56 -7.71 -11.86
N ALA A 484 -9.41 -8.48 -12.95
CA ALA A 484 -9.47 -7.96 -14.30
C ALA A 484 -10.85 -7.36 -14.63
N VAL A 485 -11.94 -8.02 -14.23
CA VAL A 485 -13.31 -7.50 -14.39
C VAL A 485 -13.47 -6.17 -13.66
N LEU A 486 -13.00 -6.07 -12.41
CA LEU A 486 -13.07 -4.84 -11.63
C LEU A 486 -12.28 -3.70 -12.29
N CYS A 487 -11.10 -3.99 -12.84
CA CYS A 487 -10.31 -3.01 -13.59
C CYS A 487 -11.04 -2.54 -14.86
N VAL A 488 -11.66 -3.44 -15.62
CA VAL A 488 -12.42 -3.07 -16.83
C VAL A 488 -13.63 -2.20 -16.46
N VAL A 489 -14.38 -2.56 -15.41
CA VAL A 489 -15.50 -1.74 -14.92
C VAL A 489 -15.01 -0.35 -14.51
N ALA A 490 -13.87 -0.26 -13.81
CA ALA A 490 -13.26 1.01 -13.44
C ALA A 490 -12.87 1.84 -14.68
N ALA A 491 -12.28 1.21 -15.71
CA ALA A 491 -11.93 1.89 -16.96
C ALA A 491 -13.17 2.47 -17.67
N VAL A 492 -14.25 1.69 -17.78
CA VAL A 492 -15.52 2.14 -18.35
C VAL A 492 -16.10 3.30 -17.53
N PHE A 493 -16.09 3.20 -16.19
CA PHE A 493 -16.58 4.25 -15.33
C PHE A 493 -15.77 5.54 -15.44
N VAL A 494 -14.43 5.46 -15.55
CA VAL A 494 -13.56 6.62 -15.85
C VAL A 494 -13.96 7.26 -17.16
N LEU A 495 -14.28 6.49 -18.20
CA LEU A 495 -14.70 7.02 -19.52
C LEU A 495 -16.13 7.54 -19.51
N ALA A 496 -17.01 7.04 -18.70
CA ALA A 496 -18.41 7.47 -18.61
C ALA A 496 -18.57 8.81 -17.87
N GLN A 497 -17.80 9.02 -16.80
CA GLN A 497 -17.93 10.21 -15.97
C GLN A 497 -17.41 11.48 -16.70
N ARG A 498 -18.03 12.64 -16.44
CA ARG A 498 -17.74 13.91 -17.12
C ARG A 498 -16.79 14.83 -16.34
N SER A 499 -16.52 14.54 -15.07
CA SER A 499 -15.76 15.43 -14.18
C SER A 499 -14.27 15.51 -14.46
N PHE A 500 -13.67 14.53 -15.16
CA PHE A 500 -12.27 14.52 -15.58
C PHE A 500 -12.09 14.90 -17.09
N ARG A 501 -12.80 15.90 -17.54
CA ARG A 501 -12.66 16.38 -18.93
C ARG A 501 -11.46 17.29 -19.14
#